data_1b763303b2294d1278a10bfa0eef2221
#
_entry.id   1b763303b2294d1278a10bfa0eef2221
#
_cell.length_a   1.000
_cell.length_b   1.000
_cell.length_c   1.000
_cell.angle_alpha   90.00
_cell.angle_beta   90.00
_cell.angle_gamma   90.00
#
_symmetry.space_group_name_H-M   'P 1'
#
loop_
_entity.id
_entity.type
_entity.pdbx_description
1 polymer ?
#
loop_
_entity_poly.entity_id
_entity_poly.type
_entity_poly.pdbx_seq_one_letter_code
_entity_poly.pdbx_strand_id
1 'polypeptide(L)'
;MIWIVLPVIGLMEAHGLQERARTLVAGLKGATLPRLLTAYLVLRQITAALGLTSVAGQAQTVRPLLAPMALAAASPKDEAEADKVKAMAAATDNVGLFFGEDIFIAIGSILLMKGFLEQQGIVLAPFALSVWAIPTALAAFAIHALRLWRFGRGTGA
;
A
#
# COMPACT_ATOMS: atom_id res chain seq x y z
N MET A 1 -13.38 0.70 16.17
CA MET A 1 -13.12 1.95 15.41
C MET A 1 -13.54 1.91 13.93
N ILE A 2 -13.57 0.76 13.29
CA ILE A 2 -13.97 0.62 11.85
C ILE A 2 -15.39 1.14 11.57
N TRP A 3 -16.33 0.98 12.48
CA TRP A 3 -17.73 1.39 12.31
C TRP A 3 -17.96 2.90 12.11
N ILE A 4 -17.05 3.75 12.59
CA ILE A 4 -17.16 5.20 12.42
C ILE A 4 -16.53 5.65 11.09
N VAL A 5 -15.54 4.93 10.61
CA VAL A 5 -14.80 5.26 9.38
C VAL A 5 -15.64 5.00 8.13
N LEU A 6 -16.41 3.91 8.10
CA LEU A 6 -17.23 3.55 6.93
C LEU A 6 -18.31 4.59 6.58
N PRO A 7 -19.11 5.13 7.53
CA PRO A 7 -20.05 6.21 7.21
C PRO A 7 -19.38 7.48 6.72
N VAL A 8 -18.22 7.83 7.28
CA VAL A 8 -17.46 9.03 6.85
C VAL A 8 -16.96 8.86 5.41
N ILE A 9 -16.42 7.69 5.07
CA ILE A 9 -15.99 7.38 3.70
C ILE A 9 -17.18 7.44 2.74
N GLY A 10 -18.31 6.81 3.09
CA GLY A 10 -19.52 6.86 2.28
C GLY A 10 -20.03 8.28 2.06
N LEU A 11 -19.95 9.14 3.07
CA LEU A 11 -20.31 10.55 2.96
C LEU A 11 -19.35 11.30 2.02
N MET A 12 -18.05 11.05 2.12
CA MET A 12 -17.04 11.67 1.25
C MET A 12 -17.20 11.20 -0.21
N GLU A 13 -17.52 9.92 -0.45
CA GLU A 13 -17.82 9.38 -1.77
C GLU A 13 -19.08 10.04 -2.35
N ALA A 14 -20.14 10.20 -1.56
CA ALA A 14 -21.37 10.87 -1.98
C ALA A 14 -21.14 12.38 -2.32
N HIS A 15 -20.11 13.01 -1.73
CA HIS A 15 -19.73 14.39 -2.04
C HIS A 15 -18.66 14.51 -3.13
N GLY A 16 -18.46 13.47 -3.94
CA GLY A 16 -17.62 13.53 -5.13
C GLY A 16 -16.11 13.40 -4.90
N LEU A 17 -15.68 12.81 -3.77
CA LEU A 17 -14.27 12.60 -3.48
C LEU A 17 -13.56 11.82 -4.59
N GLN A 18 -14.21 10.78 -5.12
CA GLN A 18 -13.65 9.97 -6.21
C GLN A 18 -13.48 10.77 -7.50
N GLU A 19 -14.45 11.64 -7.83
CA GLU A 19 -14.39 12.50 -9.00
C GLU A 19 -13.28 13.56 -8.87
N ARG A 20 -13.12 14.12 -7.70
CA ARG A 20 -11.99 15.03 -7.39
C ARG A 20 -10.65 14.33 -7.54
N ALA A 21 -10.52 13.10 -7.03
CA ALA A 21 -9.31 12.30 -7.16
C ALA A 21 -8.97 12.03 -8.63
N ARG A 22 -9.96 11.67 -9.46
CA ARG A 22 -9.80 11.48 -10.91
C ARG A 22 -9.34 12.76 -11.61
N THR A 23 -9.97 13.89 -11.30
CA THR A 23 -9.66 15.20 -11.89
C THR A 23 -8.24 15.64 -11.55
N LEU A 24 -7.78 15.40 -10.33
CA LEU A 24 -6.40 15.68 -9.91
C LEU A 24 -5.38 14.91 -10.74
N VAL A 25 -5.62 13.62 -10.97
CA VAL A 25 -4.71 12.79 -11.79
C VAL A 25 -4.73 13.25 -13.25
N ALA A 26 -5.90 13.53 -13.80
CA ALA A 26 -6.03 14.02 -15.18
C ALA A 26 -5.30 15.36 -15.41
N GLY A 27 -5.20 16.20 -14.35
CA GLY A 27 -4.46 17.47 -14.39
C GLY A 27 -2.93 17.32 -14.25
N LEU A 28 -2.45 16.17 -13.78
CA LEU A 28 -1.01 15.92 -13.58
C LEU A 28 -0.37 15.40 -14.87
N LYS A 29 0.29 16.26 -15.62
CA LYS A 29 1.08 15.87 -16.80
C LYS A 29 2.12 14.79 -16.40
N GLY A 30 1.94 13.57 -16.91
CA GLY A 30 2.85 12.43 -16.67
C GLY A 30 2.51 11.54 -15.46
N ALA A 31 1.32 11.66 -14.88
CA ALA A 31 0.81 10.70 -13.90
C ALA A 31 0.42 9.40 -14.62
N THR A 32 1.37 8.48 -14.75
CA THR A 32 1.09 7.14 -15.28
C THR A 32 0.73 6.19 -14.14
N LEU A 33 -0.04 5.14 -14.46
CA LEU A 33 -0.43 4.11 -13.49
C LEU A 33 0.76 3.54 -12.70
N PRO A 34 1.89 3.13 -13.34
CA PRO A 34 3.04 2.62 -12.60
C PRO A 34 3.65 3.63 -11.63
N ARG A 35 3.75 4.90 -12.04
CA ARG A 35 4.32 5.96 -11.20
C ARG A 35 3.44 6.22 -9.97
N LEU A 36 2.13 6.32 -10.18
CA LEU A 36 1.16 6.52 -9.11
C LEU A 36 1.22 5.40 -8.08
N LEU A 37 1.14 4.14 -8.54
CA LEU A 37 1.16 2.99 -7.65
C LEU A 37 2.53 2.78 -6.98
N THR A 38 3.65 3.11 -7.66
CA THR A 38 4.98 3.05 -7.04
C THR A 38 5.14 4.12 -5.96
N ALA A 39 4.68 5.35 -6.21
CA ALA A 39 4.69 6.40 -5.20
C ALA A 39 3.86 6.01 -3.96
N TYR A 40 2.70 5.42 -4.20
CA TYR A 40 1.88 4.89 -3.10
C TYR A 40 2.57 3.73 -2.36
N LEU A 41 3.23 2.81 -3.06
CA LEU A 41 4.00 1.71 -2.46
C LEU A 41 5.07 2.24 -1.49
N VAL A 42 5.83 3.26 -1.91
CA VAL A 42 6.83 3.93 -1.05
C VAL A 42 6.16 4.51 0.21
N LEU A 43 5.10 5.30 0.03
CA LEU A 43 4.37 5.89 1.13
C LEU A 43 3.86 4.82 2.10
N ARG A 44 3.25 3.76 1.57
CA ARG A 44 2.66 2.68 2.38
C ARG A 44 3.70 1.91 3.16
N GLN A 45 4.83 1.59 2.52
CA GLN A 45 5.90 0.84 3.15
C GLN A 45 6.60 1.66 4.24
N ILE A 46 6.82 2.97 4.02
CA ILE A 46 7.39 3.87 5.03
C ILE A 46 6.44 4.03 6.21
N THR A 47 5.16 4.31 5.98
CA THR A 47 4.19 4.48 7.06
C THR A 47 4.02 3.20 7.88
N ALA A 48 4.03 2.03 7.24
CA ALA A 48 3.98 0.75 7.91
C ALA A 48 5.25 0.49 8.76
N ALA A 49 6.44 0.78 8.23
CA ALA A 49 7.71 0.66 8.94
C ALA A 49 7.80 1.58 10.18
N LEU A 50 7.07 2.68 10.19
CA LEU A 50 6.93 3.58 11.34
C LEU A 50 5.81 3.16 12.30
N GLY A 51 5.12 2.04 12.06
CA GLY A 51 4.00 1.57 12.87
C GLY A 51 2.69 2.31 12.62
N LEU A 52 2.63 3.19 11.62
CA LEU A 52 1.45 3.95 11.23
C LEU A 52 0.56 3.14 10.27
N THR A 53 0.26 1.90 10.62
CA THR A 53 -0.43 0.93 9.75
C THR A 53 -1.86 1.34 9.39
N SER A 54 -2.51 2.15 10.23
CA SER A 54 -3.85 2.71 9.98
C SER A 54 -3.84 3.90 9.01
N VAL A 55 -2.67 4.51 8.78
CA VAL A 55 -2.52 5.60 7.81
C VAL A 55 -2.38 5.02 6.41
N ALA A 56 -3.07 5.62 5.45
CA ALA A 56 -3.03 5.22 4.04
C ALA A 56 -3.47 3.76 3.74
N GLY A 57 -4.32 3.16 4.61
CA GLY A 57 -4.79 1.78 4.42
C GLY A 57 -5.92 1.64 3.40
N GLN A 58 -6.36 0.38 3.22
CA GLN A 58 -7.37 -0.03 2.25
C GLN A 58 -8.66 0.79 2.32
N ALA A 59 -9.23 0.94 3.52
CA ALA A 59 -10.51 1.62 3.69
C ALA A 59 -10.38 3.14 3.57
N GLN A 60 -9.30 3.71 4.10
CA GLN A 60 -9.11 5.15 4.20
C GLN A 60 -8.53 5.77 2.92
N THR A 61 -7.75 5.01 2.14
CA THR A 61 -7.00 5.56 1.02
C THR A 61 -7.18 4.77 -0.27
N VAL A 62 -7.07 3.43 -0.24
CA VAL A 62 -7.10 2.65 -1.50
C VAL A 62 -8.46 2.75 -2.16
N ARG A 63 -9.54 2.45 -1.45
CA ARG A 63 -10.90 2.48 -2.01
C ARG A 63 -11.35 3.87 -2.43
N PRO A 64 -11.28 4.91 -1.55
CA PRO A 64 -11.83 6.22 -1.89
C PRO A 64 -10.92 7.08 -2.80
N LEU A 65 -9.61 6.86 -2.80
CA LEU A 65 -8.67 7.72 -3.53
C LEU A 65 -7.84 6.95 -4.56
N LEU A 66 -7.04 5.96 -4.13
CA LEU A 66 -6.06 5.33 -4.99
C LEU A 66 -6.70 4.58 -6.16
N ALA A 67 -7.77 3.82 -5.92
CA ALA A 67 -8.43 3.06 -6.98
C ALA A 67 -9.06 3.97 -8.05
N PRO A 68 -9.82 5.04 -7.72
CA PRO A 68 -10.29 5.99 -8.72
C PRO A 68 -9.16 6.71 -9.48
N MET A 69 -8.06 7.06 -8.79
CA MET A 69 -6.89 7.68 -9.42
C MET A 69 -6.19 6.70 -10.38
N ALA A 70 -6.02 5.44 -9.96
CA ALA A 70 -5.44 4.39 -10.79
C ALA A 70 -6.27 4.11 -12.04
N LEU A 71 -7.60 4.08 -11.90
CA LEU A 71 -8.52 3.94 -13.04
C LEU A 71 -8.42 5.12 -14.01
N ALA A 72 -8.32 6.35 -13.49
CA ALA A 72 -8.14 7.55 -14.32
C ALA A 72 -6.81 7.51 -15.08
N ALA A 73 -5.73 7.07 -14.42
CA ALA A 73 -4.40 6.96 -15.03
C ALA A 73 -4.30 5.82 -16.06
N ALA A 74 -5.04 4.73 -15.86
CA ALA A 74 -5.02 3.56 -16.74
C ALA A 74 -5.99 3.69 -17.93
N SER A 75 -7.09 4.44 -17.78
CA SER A 75 -8.17 4.57 -18.78
C SER A 75 -8.61 3.21 -19.34
N PRO A 76 -9.07 2.27 -18.51
CA PRO A 76 -9.38 0.91 -18.93
C PRO A 76 -10.52 0.88 -19.98
N LYS A 77 -10.42 -0.05 -20.93
CA LYS A 77 -11.37 -0.16 -22.06
C LYS A 77 -12.65 -0.90 -21.69
N ASP A 78 -12.56 -1.78 -20.71
CA ASP A 78 -13.66 -2.61 -20.24
C ASP A 78 -13.61 -2.85 -18.72
N GLU A 79 -14.63 -3.49 -18.20
CA GLU A 79 -14.76 -3.78 -16.76
C GLU A 79 -13.68 -4.76 -16.27
N ALA A 80 -13.26 -5.71 -17.12
CA ALA A 80 -12.24 -6.68 -16.77
C ALA A 80 -10.86 -6.02 -16.62
N GLU A 81 -10.53 -5.03 -17.47
CA GLU A 81 -9.33 -4.20 -17.29
C GLU A 81 -9.44 -3.31 -16.03
N ALA A 82 -10.60 -2.72 -15.79
CA ALA A 82 -10.84 -1.91 -14.59
C ALA A 82 -10.65 -2.74 -13.32
N ASP A 83 -11.12 -3.97 -13.26
CA ASP A 83 -10.95 -4.84 -12.11
C ASP A 83 -9.49 -5.26 -11.90
N LYS A 84 -8.73 -5.49 -12.97
CA LYS A 84 -7.27 -5.72 -12.88
C LYS A 84 -6.54 -4.52 -12.29
N VAL A 85 -6.91 -3.30 -12.65
CA VAL A 85 -6.34 -2.07 -12.10
C VAL A 85 -6.67 -1.92 -10.61
N LYS A 86 -7.91 -2.15 -10.21
CA LYS A 86 -8.33 -2.15 -8.80
C LYS A 86 -7.59 -3.23 -7.99
N ALA A 87 -7.49 -4.44 -8.54
CA ALA A 87 -6.75 -5.53 -7.90
C ALA A 87 -5.26 -5.21 -7.75
N MET A 88 -4.65 -4.53 -8.74
CA MET A 88 -3.25 -4.11 -8.66
C MET A 88 -3.05 -3.02 -7.60
N ALA A 89 -3.98 -2.06 -7.47
CA ALA A 89 -3.95 -1.06 -6.41
C ALA A 89 -4.06 -1.68 -5.02
N ALA A 90 -4.96 -2.66 -4.84
CA ALA A 90 -5.09 -3.41 -3.60
C ALA A 90 -3.85 -4.26 -3.28
N ALA A 91 -3.27 -4.92 -4.29
CA ALA A 91 -2.03 -5.68 -4.14
C ALA A 91 -0.85 -4.78 -3.71
N THR A 92 -0.80 -3.55 -4.22
CA THR A 92 0.23 -2.57 -3.86
C THR A 92 0.13 -2.18 -2.38
N ASP A 93 -1.09 -1.98 -1.87
CA ASP A 93 -1.30 -1.73 -0.44
C ASP A 93 -0.83 -2.90 0.42
N ASN A 94 -1.26 -4.12 0.06
CA ASN A 94 -0.92 -5.32 0.81
C ASN A 94 0.60 -5.56 0.87
N VAL A 95 1.30 -5.41 -0.26
CA VAL A 95 2.76 -5.57 -0.31
C VAL A 95 3.45 -4.48 0.51
N GLY A 96 3.04 -3.23 0.37
CA GLY A 96 3.60 -2.12 1.12
C GLY A 96 3.38 -2.26 2.63
N LEU A 97 2.18 -2.66 3.03
CA LEU A 97 1.84 -2.90 4.43
C LEU A 97 2.66 -4.04 5.01
N PHE A 98 2.54 -5.24 4.43
CA PHE A 98 3.11 -6.47 4.99
C PHE A 98 4.63 -6.37 5.18
N PHE A 99 5.35 -6.01 4.12
CA PHE A 99 6.80 -5.90 4.19
C PHE A 99 7.29 -4.63 4.91
N GLY A 100 6.45 -3.61 5.05
CA GLY A 100 6.76 -2.43 5.84
C GLY A 100 6.61 -2.69 7.33
N GLU A 101 5.52 -3.29 7.76
CA GLU A 101 5.26 -3.52 9.18
C GLU A 101 6.22 -4.51 9.83
N ASP A 102 6.81 -5.44 9.07
CA ASP A 102 7.83 -6.37 9.57
C ASP A 102 9.12 -5.65 10.04
N ILE A 103 9.36 -4.42 9.59
CA ILE A 103 10.46 -3.58 10.05
C ILE A 103 10.15 -2.92 11.41
N PHE A 104 8.86 -2.80 11.76
CA PHE A 104 8.45 -2.12 12.97
C PHE A 104 8.75 -2.95 14.22
N ILE A 105 9.57 -2.40 15.12
CA ILE A 105 10.08 -3.12 16.29
C ILE A 105 9.03 -3.57 17.31
N ALA A 106 7.85 -2.97 17.30
CA ALA A 106 6.75 -3.29 18.21
C ALA A 106 5.68 -4.18 17.57
N ILE A 107 5.94 -4.76 16.38
CA ILE A 107 5.02 -5.70 15.77
C ILE A 107 4.97 -7.01 16.56
N GLY A 108 3.77 -7.63 16.64
CA GLY A 108 3.54 -8.83 17.44
C GLY A 108 4.47 -10.00 17.12
N SER A 109 4.84 -10.19 15.85
CA SER A 109 5.78 -11.23 15.41
C SER A 109 7.19 -11.07 16.00
N ILE A 110 7.72 -9.85 16.01
CA ILE A 110 9.03 -9.53 16.60
C ILE A 110 9.01 -9.76 18.12
N LEU A 111 7.95 -9.29 18.79
CA LEU A 111 7.81 -9.48 20.23
C LEU A 111 7.65 -10.95 20.61
N LEU A 112 6.93 -11.74 19.80
CA LEU A 112 6.77 -13.17 20.01
C LEU A 112 8.11 -13.91 19.83
N MET A 113 8.85 -13.62 18.75
CA MET A 113 10.18 -14.21 18.52
C MET A 113 11.14 -13.87 19.65
N LYS A 114 11.16 -12.61 20.10
CA LYS A 114 11.96 -12.17 21.25
C LYS A 114 11.63 -12.99 22.50
N GLY A 115 10.33 -13.10 22.85
CA GLY A 115 9.90 -13.85 24.03
C GLY A 115 10.26 -15.33 23.98
N PHE A 116 10.17 -15.96 22.80
CA PHE A 116 10.59 -17.35 22.60
C PHE A 116 12.11 -17.54 22.79
N LEU A 117 12.92 -16.64 22.20
CA LEU A 117 14.38 -16.69 22.34
C LEU A 117 14.84 -16.44 23.79
N GLU A 118 14.18 -15.54 24.51
CA GLU A 118 14.45 -15.29 25.93
C GLU A 118 14.22 -16.54 26.81
N GLN A 119 13.18 -17.33 26.50
CA GLN A 119 12.95 -18.61 27.19
C GLN A 119 14.06 -19.63 26.95
N GLN A 120 14.79 -19.51 25.83
CA GLN A 120 15.95 -20.34 25.50
C GLN A 120 17.27 -19.74 26.02
N GLY A 121 17.22 -18.69 26.84
CA GLY A 121 18.39 -18.00 27.37
C GLY A 121 19.07 -17.04 26.39
N ILE A 122 18.48 -16.77 25.23
CA ILE A 122 19.01 -15.85 24.21
C ILE A 122 18.32 -14.50 24.35
N VAL A 123 19.03 -13.52 24.90
CA VAL A 123 18.51 -12.16 25.08
C VAL A 123 18.89 -11.29 23.88
N LEU A 124 17.89 -10.89 23.08
CA LEU A 124 18.07 -10.00 21.94
C LEU A 124 17.19 -8.75 22.06
N ALA A 125 17.71 -7.62 21.60
CA ALA A 125 16.89 -6.42 21.45
C ALA A 125 15.91 -6.59 20.28
N PRO A 126 14.66 -6.09 20.34
CA PRO A 126 13.71 -6.17 19.24
C PRO A 126 14.28 -5.63 17.91
N PHE A 127 15.06 -4.58 17.96
CA PHE A 127 15.72 -4.00 16.79
C PHE A 127 16.68 -4.97 16.10
N ALA A 128 17.38 -5.80 16.85
CA ALA A 128 18.27 -6.81 16.27
C ALA A 128 17.52 -7.86 15.42
N LEU A 129 16.25 -8.09 15.72
CA LEU A 129 15.39 -8.96 14.91
C LEU A 129 14.79 -8.21 13.72
N SER A 130 14.22 -7.02 13.96
CA SER A 130 13.51 -6.27 12.92
C SER A 130 14.39 -5.78 11.77
N VAL A 131 15.66 -5.48 12.03
CA VAL A 131 16.62 -5.04 11.00
C VAL A 131 16.80 -6.07 9.86
N TRP A 132 16.63 -7.34 10.16
CA TRP A 132 16.71 -8.40 9.15
C TRP A 132 15.49 -8.47 8.21
N ALA A 133 14.40 -7.77 8.53
CA ALA A 133 13.29 -7.59 7.62
C ALA A 133 13.57 -6.55 6.51
N ILE A 134 14.55 -5.65 6.70
CA ILE A 134 14.88 -4.61 5.72
C ILE A 134 15.28 -5.17 4.35
N PRO A 135 16.21 -6.13 4.23
CA PRO A 135 16.54 -6.73 2.93
C PRO A 135 15.32 -7.33 2.22
N THR A 136 14.44 -8.01 2.97
CA THR A 136 13.22 -8.62 2.43
C THR A 136 12.25 -7.54 1.95
N ALA A 137 12.08 -6.45 2.71
CA ALA A 137 11.24 -5.32 2.33
C ALA A 137 11.75 -4.61 1.06
N LEU A 138 13.07 -4.43 0.94
CA LEU A 138 13.68 -3.86 -0.28
C LEU A 138 13.52 -4.78 -1.49
N ALA A 139 13.69 -6.08 -1.32
CA ALA A 139 13.46 -7.06 -2.39
C ALA A 139 12.00 -7.06 -2.83
N ALA A 140 11.05 -7.10 -1.89
CA ALA A 140 9.62 -7.02 -2.18
C ALA A 140 9.24 -5.72 -2.90
N PHE A 141 9.80 -4.59 -2.46
CA PHE A 141 9.64 -3.30 -3.14
C PHE A 141 10.10 -3.37 -4.60
N ALA A 142 11.33 -3.84 -4.84
CA ALA A 142 11.91 -3.90 -6.18
C ALA A 142 11.12 -4.83 -7.11
N ILE A 143 10.74 -6.01 -6.63
CA ILE A 143 9.94 -6.98 -7.39
C ILE A 143 8.57 -6.40 -7.74
N HIS A 144 7.88 -5.78 -6.74
CA HIS A 144 6.55 -5.22 -6.98
C HIS A 144 6.60 -3.99 -7.88
N ALA A 145 7.58 -3.10 -7.71
CA ALA A 145 7.79 -1.95 -8.59
C ALA A 145 8.02 -2.40 -10.05
N LEU A 146 8.84 -3.44 -10.27
CA LEU A 146 9.04 -4.03 -11.60
C LEU A 146 7.74 -4.61 -12.16
N ARG A 147 6.93 -5.27 -11.33
CA ARG A 147 5.61 -5.79 -11.70
C ARG A 147 4.66 -4.65 -12.11
N LEU A 148 4.62 -3.56 -11.35
CA LEU A 148 3.81 -2.38 -11.67
C LEU A 148 4.21 -1.77 -13.01
N TRP A 149 5.51 -1.67 -13.27
CA TRP A 149 6.03 -1.13 -14.51
C TRP A 149 5.69 -2.00 -15.73
N ARG A 150 5.80 -3.34 -15.59
CA ARG A 150 5.36 -4.27 -16.63
C ARG A 150 3.85 -4.22 -16.86
N PHE A 151 3.07 -4.10 -15.80
CA PHE A 151 1.62 -3.99 -15.87
C PHE A 151 1.18 -2.73 -16.62
N GLY A 152 1.77 -1.56 -16.31
CA GLY A 152 1.46 -0.32 -17.01
C GLY A 152 1.79 -0.34 -18.51
N ARG A 153 2.83 -1.07 -18.92
CA ARG A 153 3.13 -1.27 -20.34
C ARG A 153 2.06 -2.09 -21.07
N GLY A 154 1.45 -3.03 -20.38
CA GLY A 154 0.40 -3.88 -20.96
C GLY A 154 -0.96 -3.18 -21.07
N THR A 155 -1.21 -2.18 -20.20
CA THR A 155 -2.47 -1.40 -20.20
C THR A 155 -2.40 -0.14 -21.06
N GLY A 156 -1.25 0.16 -21.70
CA GLY A 156 -1.07 1.34 -22.54
C GLY A 156 -1.06 2.67 -21.77
N ALA A 157 -0.90 2.61 -20.44
CA ALA A 157 -0.94 3.74 -19.51
C ALA A 157 0.46 4.28 -19.19
#